data_a99b79cc89b79dd57826e5ab9e9562fc
#
_entry.id   a99b79cc89b79dd57826e5ab9e9562fc
#
_cell.length_a   1.000
_cell.length_b   1.000
_cell.length_c   1.000
_cell.angle_alpha   90.00
_cell.angle_beta   90.00
_cell.angle_gamma   90.00
#
_symmetry.space_group_name_H-M   'P 1'
#
loop_
_entity.id
_entity.type
_entity.pdbx_description
1 polymer ?
#
loop_
_entity_poly.entity_id
_entity_poly.type
_entity_poly.pdbx_seq_one_letter_code
_entity_poly.pdbx_strand_id
1 'polypeptide(L)'
;MKSNTNNTRSNGTLNVVRRYVQQITGCRYFVPAACGLFVLAVILIFILHKARPVPAVYIQTLKNGHYQLMVGNKPYIVRGVCYNPIPVGQNHEYDWWSDPYKPWLIDGKLMQDMNVNTIRVYQPGQNAESVKAVIRDMYEKHGIRTIMGHWLGFWEYPCPLYGDRDFQNRIRREILDMVKTYKDEPGMLGWILGNENNYSCLGHVNPWSNDEIDLEPDPQKRIRMKTRIYYSFINYLAREIHEIDGNHPVGLGNGELMGLDMAGEFAPEVDFVACIIYRGKTFGNLFNSLKATFDKPLLLSEIGADSYDAFRNKEDQNMQAFFLESQWRQIMDNVAGAPKGAGNCLGGVVFEWTDEWWKHNMVDPQGWLVHDTGSNWSNGSYYFDIQAPNNMNMNEEWFGIVALSADQKESGIDKRLPRKAYYVLRESWRNAGVDTQTQKKGKAR
;
A
#
# COMPACT_ATOMS: atom_id res chain seq x y z
N MET A 1 29.00 -7.44 -51.26
CA MET A 1 28.78 -6.12 -51.84
C MET A 1 28.23 -5.19 -50.78
N LYS A 2 29.01 -4.18 -50.46
CA LYS A 2 28.70 -3.13 -49.49
C LYS A 2 27.73 -2.16 -50.12
N SER A 3 26.75 -1.64 -49.40
CA SER A 3 26.27 -0.28 -49.58
C SER A 3 25.83 0.32 -48.25
N ASN A 4 26.60 1.30 -47.87
CA ASN A 4 26.30 2.31 -46.88
C ASN A 4 25.10 3.12 -47.26
N THR A 5 24.21 3.40 -46.30
CA THR A 5 23.42 4.62 -46.29
C THR A 5 23.41 5.17 -44.87
N ASN A 6 24.34 6.06 -44.68
CA ASN A 6 24.46 6.89 -43.48
C ASN A 6 23.92 8.30 -43.73
N ASN A 7 23.16 8.81 -42.77
CA ASN A 7 23.39 10.15 -42.20
C ASN A 7 23.20 11.37 -43.10
N THR A 8 21.93 11.74 -43.36
CA THR A 8 21.64 13.05 -43.99
C THR A 8 20.43 13.78 -43.38
N ARG A 9 20.02 13.51 -42.12
CA ARG A 9 18.90 14.25 -41.48
C ARG A 9 19.30 15.33 -40.47
N SER A 10 20.54 15.46 -40.04
CA SER A 10 20.95 16.49 -39.06
C SER A 10 21.45 17.81 -39.69
N ASN A 11 21.85 17.81 -40.95
CA ASN A 11 22.39 19.02 -41.60
C ASN A 11 21.36 19.90 -42.30
N GLY A 12 20.13 19.41 -42.52
CA GLY A 12 19.05 20.20 -43.15
C GLY A 12 18.49 21.30 -42.27
N THR A 13 18.32 21.03 -41.02
CA THR A 13 17.66 21.95 -40.04
C THR A 13 18.61 23.11 -39.67
N LEU A 14 19.90 22.85 -39.54
CA LEU A 14 20.89 23.89 -39.26
C LEU A 14 21.10 24.87 -40.46
N ASN A 15 20.97 24.40 -41.68
CA ASN A 15 21.11 25.23 -42.87
C ASN A 15 19.85 26.10 -43.11
N VAL A 16 18.69 25.64 -42.76
CA VAL A 16 17.45 26.45 -42.84
C VAL A 16 17.48 27.56 -41.78
N VAL A 17 17.89 27.30 -40.56
CA VAL A 17 18.02 28.31 -39.51
C VAL A 17 19.09 29.36 -39.89
N ARG A 18 20.23 28.93 -40.47
CA ARG A 18 21.27 29.88 -40.92
C ARG A 18 20.81 30.78 -42.07
N ARG A 19 20.00 30.32 -43.02
CA ARG A 19 19.39 31.15 -44.07
C ARG A 19 18.39 32.15 -43.56
N TYR A 20 17.55 31.74 -42.56
CA TYR A 20 16.60 32.65 -41.94
C TYR A 20 17.29 33.75 -41.11
N VAL A 21 18.36 33.40 -40.38
CA VAL A 21 19.16 34.39 -39.63
C VAL A 21 19.85 35.38 -40.56
N GLN A 22 20.32 34.98 -41.73
CA GLN A 22 20.95 35.91 -42.72
C GLN A 22 19.93 36.84 -43.42
N GLN A 23 18.68 36.42 -43.56
CA GLN A 23 17.64 37.31 -44.12
C GLN A 23 17.13 38.38 -43.10
N ILE A 24 17.23 38.11 -41.80
CA ILE A 24 16.81 39.02 -40.74
C ILE A 24 17.87 40.08 -40.42
N THR A 25 19.15 39.85 -40.72
CA THR A 25 20.24 40.80 -40.47
C THR A 25 20.33 41.93 -41.49
N GLY A 26 19.47 41.94 -42.54
CA GLY A 26 19.38 43.01 -43.54
C GLY A 26 18.52 44.22 -43.17
N CYS A 27 17.76 44.18 -42.09
CA CYS A 27 16.87 45.27 -41.67
C CYS A 27 17.42 46.00 -40.43
N ARG A 28 18.04 47.13 -40.63
CA ARG A 28 18.94 47.84 -39.68
C ARG A 28 18.29 48.43 -38.42
N TYR A 29 16.99 48.35 -38.18
CA TYR A 29 16.33 49.04 -37.05
C TYR A 29 15.28 48.29 -36.23
N PHE A 30 15.10 46.97 -36.39
CA PHE A 30 14.08 46.23 -35.60
C PHE A 30 14.58 44.92 -34.92
N VAL A 31 15.85 44.64 -34.88
CA VAL A 31 16.42 43.33 -34.56
C VAL A 31 16.77 43.10 -33.07
N PRO A 32 17.05 44.09 -32.18
CA PRO A 32 17.48 43.74 -30.81
C PRO A 32 16.35 43.26 -29.90
N ALA A 33 15.12 43.75 -30.08
CA ALA A 33 14.01 43.39 -29.19
C ALA A 33 13.39 42.02 -29.52
N ALA A 34 13.26 41.67 -30.80
CA ALA A 34 12.69 40.39 -31.23
C ALA A 34 13.64 39.20 -30.97
N CYS A 35 14.95 39.39 -31.15
CA CYS A 35 15.94 38.35 -30.79
C CYS A 35 16.04 38.13 -29.26
N GLY A 36 15.93 39.20 -28.46
CA GLY A 36 15.89 39.10 -27.01
C GLY A 36 14.65 38.35 -26.51
N LEU A 37 13.48 38.60 -27.09
CA LEU A 37 12.25 37.89 -26.77
C LEU A 37 12.28 36.41 -27.20
N PHE A 38 12.88 36.09 -28.35
CA PHE A 38 13.01 34.69 -28.81
C PHE A 38 14.00 33.91 -27.95
N VAL A 39 15.13 34.49 -27.56
CA VAL A 39 16.10 33.88 -26.64
C VAL A 39 15.48 33.73 -25.25
N LEU A 40 14.72 34.72 -24.76
CA LEU A 40 13.97 34.62 -23.52
C LEU A 40 12.87 33.55 -23.59
N ALA A 41 12.17 33.40 -24.69
CA ALA A 41 11.16 32.37 -24.88
C ALA A 41 11.79 30.95 -24.96
N VAL A 42 12.95 30.81 -25.62
CA VAL A 42 13.70 29.55 -25.67
C VAL A 42 14.28 29.20 -24.29
N ILE A 43 14.82 30.19 -23.59
CA ILE A 43 15.29 30.01 -22.21
C ILE A 43 14.11 29.69 -21.29
N LEU A 44 12.97 30.33 -21.45
CA LEU A 44 11.74 30.03 -20.68
C LEU A 44 11.21 28.64 -21.01
N ILE A 45 11.24 28.23 -22.28
CA ILE A 45 10.88 26.84 -22.69
C ILE A 45 11.89 25.85 -22.12
N PHE A 46 13.20 26.14 -22.08
CA PHE A 46 14.20 25.30 -21.40
C PHE A 46 14.06 25.29 -19.88
N ILE A 47 13.67 26.41 -19.29
CA ILE A 47 13.40 26.50 -17.83
C ILE A 47 12.08 25.78 -17.49
N LEU A 48 11.07 25.84 -18.36
CA LEU A 48 9.80 25.13 -18.24
C LEU A 48 9.93 23.64 -18.58
N HIS A 49 10.95 23.23 -19.35
CA HIS A 49 11.38 21.86 -19.54
C HIS A 49 12.42 21.40 -18.50
N LYS A 50 12.46 22.03 -17.34
CA LYS A 50 13.10 21.38 -16.20
C LYS A 50 12.48 20.00 -16.10
N ALA A 51 13.29 18.97 -16.23
CA ALA A 51 12.89 17.59 -15.97
C ALA A 51 12.02 17.62 -14.72
N ARG A 52 10.81 17.08 -14.82
CA ARG A 52 9.91 17.00 -13.63
C ARG A 52 10.76 16.43 -12.50
N PRO A 53 10.77 17.06 -11.33
CA PRO A 53 11.54 16.52 -10.22
C PRO A 53 11.12 15.06 -10.01
N VAL A 54 12.10 14.21 -9.83
CA VAL A 54 11.81 12.78 -9.53
C VAL A 54 10.92 12.74 -8.29
N PRO A 55 9.78 12.04 -8.31
CA PRO A 55 8.90 11.95 -7.15
C PRO A 55 9.65 11.52 -5.91
N ALA A 56 9.23 11.99 -4.74
CA ALA A 56 9.87 11.63 -3.47
C ALA A 56 9.76 10.12 -3.19
N VAL A 57 8.64 9.51 -3.62
CA VAL A 57 8.37 8.08 -3.57
C VAL A 57 7.86 7.63 -4.95
N TYR A 58 8.46 6.60 -5.51
CA TYR A 58 8.05 6.06 -6.81
C TYR A 58 8.45 4.60 -6.96
N ILE A 59 7.83 3.92 -7.90
CA ILE A 59 8.17 2.55 -8.26
C ILE A 59 8.88 2.56 -9.62
N GLN A 60 10.04 1.92 -9.69
CA GLN A 60 10.79 1.76 -10.93
C GLN A 60 10.80 0.32 -11.40
N THR A 61 10.74 0.12 -12.72
CA THR A 61 10.99 -1.17 -13.35
C THR A 61 12.47 -1.26 -13.67
N LEU A 62 13.13 -2.31 -13.16
CA LEU A 62 14.53 -2.60 -13.44
C LEU A 62 14.69 -3.29 -14.80
N LYS A 63 15.92 -3.32 -15.35
CA LYS A 63 16.22 -3.94 -16.65
C LYS A 63 15.82 -5.41 -16.77
N ASN A 64 15.76 -6.13 -15.66
CA ASN A 64 15.34 -7.53 -15.59
C ASN A 64 13.83 -7.71 -15.39
N GLY A 65 13.04 -6.64 -15.47
CA GLY A 65 11.59 -6.67 -15.25
C GLY A 65 11.15 -6.75 -13.79
N HIS A 66 12.08 -6.58 -12.83
CA HIS A 66 11.73 -6.50 -11.42
C HIS A 66 11.23 -5.11 -11.05
N TYR A 67 10.35 -5.03 -10.07
CA TYR A 67 9.81 -3.76 -9.55
C TYR A 67 10.48 -3.38 -8.24
N GLN A 68 10.85 -2.13 -8.09
CA GLN A 68 11.51 -1.63 -6.89
C GLN A 68 10.90 -0.31 -6.41
N LEU A 69 10.43 -0.28 -5.18
CA LEU A 69 10.02 0.95 -4.52
C LEU A 69 11.25 1.79 -4.19
N MET A 70 11.18 3.08 -4.50
CA MET A 70 12.23 4.06 -4.27
C MET A 70 11.74 5.17 -3.36
N VAL A 71 12.55 5.54 -2.38
CA VAL A 71 12.30 6.67 -1.48
C VAL A 71 13.54 7.55 -1.46
N GLY A 72 13.41 8.79 -1.89
CA GLY A 72 14.54 9.72 -2.00
C GLY A 72 15.70 9.11 -2.82
N ASN A 73 15.39 8.45 -3.95
CA ASN A 73 16.33 7.75 -4.84
C ASN A 73 17.07 6.56 -4.20
N LYS A 74 16.58 6.02 -3.08
CA LYS A 74 17.14 4.81 -2.46
C LYS A 74 16.15 3.67 -2.54
N PRO A 75 16.59 2.43 -2.79
CA PRO A 75 15.76 1.25 -2.69
C PRO A 75 15.10 1.16 -1.32
N TYR A 76 13.81 0.83 -1.32
CA TYR A 76 13.02 0.71 -0.11
C TYR A 76 12.22 -0.60 -0.16
N ILE A 77 12.37 -1.43 0.86
CA ILE A 77 11.54 -2.62 1.08
C ILE A 77 10.63 -2.30 2.26
N VAL A 78 9.33 -2.40 2.04
CA VAL A 78 8.33 -2.17 3.09
C VAL A 78 8.45 -3.26 4.16
N ARG A 79 8.79 -2.87 5.38
CA ARG A 79 8.76 -3.65 6.61
C ARG A 79 7.71 -3.01 7.49
N GLY A 80 6.46 -3.35 7.22
CA GLY A 80 5.31 -2.64 7.77
C GLY A 80 4.56 -3.40 8.83
N VAL A 81 3.74 -2.65 9.58
CA VAL A 81 2.69 -3.18 10.45
C VAL A 81 1.40 -2.41 10.21
N CYS A 82 0.26 -3.10 10.24
CA CYS A 82 -1.05 -2.45 10.34
C CYS A 82 -1.15 -1.82 11.72
N TYR A 83 -1.54 -0.54 11.77
CA TYR A 83 -1.52 0.23 12.99
C TYR A 83 -2.89 0.82 13.29
N ASN A 84 -3.50 0.28 14.34
CA ASN A 84 -4.79 0.69 14.86
C ASN A 84 -4.82 0.43 16.38
N PRO A 85 -4.17 1.26 17.22
CA PRO A 85 -3.88 0.97 18.62
C PRO A 85 -5.11 1.24 19.52
N ILE A 86 -6.16 0.45 19.34
CA ILE A 86 -7.39 0.55 20.14
C ILE A 86 -7.14 -0.04 21.53
N PRO A 87 -7.45 0.70 22.62
CA PRO A 87 -7.27 0.20 23.98
C PRO A 87 -8.24 -0.93 24.33
N VAL A 88 -7.86 -1.79 25.27
CA VAL A 88 -8.77 -2.77 25.86
C VAL A 88 -9.99 -2.06 26.45
N GLY A 89 -11.18 -2.55 26.15
CA GLY A 89 -12.46 -1.96 26.55
C GLY A 89 -12.97 -0.85 25.61
N GLN A 90 -12.34 -0.67 24.46
CA GLN A 90 -12.78 0.20 23.38
C GLN A 90 -12.97 -0.62 22.10
N ASN A 91 -13.73 -0.10 21.13
CA ASN A 91 -13.96 -0.72 19.83
C ASN A 91 -13.42 0.12 18.67
N HIS A 92 -13.73 -0.29 17.44
CA HIS A 92 -13.27 0.37 16.19
C HIS A 92 -13.70 1.84 16.02
N GLU A 93 -14.65 2.34 16.83
CA GLU A 93 -15.08 3.75 16.81
C GLU A 93 -14.15 4.65 17.63
N TYR A 94 -13.21 4.07 18.39
CA TYR A 94 -12.27 4.85 19.21
C TYR A 94 -11.33 5.69 18.33
N ASP A 95 -11.35 7.00 18.54
CA ASP A 95 -10.47 7.94 17.82
C ASP A 95 -9.07 7.96 18.45
N TRP A 96 -8.27 6.92 18.14
CA TRP A 96 -6.90 6.82 18.63
C TRP A 96 -5.97 7.92 18.07
N TRP A 97 -6.34 8.56 16.95
CA TRP A 97 -5.58 9.68 16.39
C TRP A 97 -5.54 10.88 17.33
N SER A 98 -6.59 11.06 18.13
CA SER A 98 -6.73 12.15 19.09
C SER A 98 -6.49 11.72 20.54
N ASP A 99 -5.95 10.50 20.74
CA ASP A 99 -5.66 9.98 22.09
C ASP A 99 -4.67 10.88 22.83
N PRO A 100 -5.05 11.43 24.00
CA PRO A 100 -4.20 12.34 24.75
C PRO A 100 -2.91 11.69 25.30
N TYR A 101 -2.90 10.37 25.44
CA TYR A 101 -1.74 9.60 25.88
C TYR A 101 -0.76 9.28 24.77
N LYS A 102 -1.13 9.54 23.49
CA LYS A 102 -0.28 9.40 22.30
C LYS A 102 0.40 8.04 22.20
N PRO A 103 -0.37 6.95 22.11
CA PRO A 103 0.17 5.59 22.08
C PRO A 103 1.26 5.40 21.03
N TRP A 104 1.18 6.10 19.90
CA TRP A 104 2.17 6.06 18.82
C TRP A 104 3.59 6.44 19.23
N LEU A 105 3.79 7.17 20.33
CA LEU A 105 5.13 7.51 20.82
C LEU A 105 5.82 6.33 21.50
N ILE A 106 5.06 5.51 22.22
CA ILE A 106 5.56 4.28 22.85
C ILE A 106 5.69 3.19 21.78
N ASP A 107 4.66 3.01 20.99
CA ASP A 107 4.62 2.03 19.90
C ASP A 107 5.71 2.32 18.87
N GLY A 108 5.90 3.58 18.47
CA GLY A 108 6.92 3.99 17.53
C GLY A 108 8.33 3.67 17.99
N LYS A 109 8.62 3.77 19.29
CA LYS A 109 9.91 3.35 19.85
C LYS A 109 10.12 1.84 19.76
N LEU A 110 9.11 1.04 20.09
CA LEU A 110 9.16 -0.41 19.93
C LEU A 110 9.27 -0.81 18.45
N MET A 111 8.52 -0.16 17.58
CA MET A 111 8.61 -0.38 16.13
C MET A 111 10.01 -0.04 15.59
N GLN A 112 10.61 1.06 16.03
CA GLN A 112 11.98 1.45 15.66
C GLN A 112 13.00 0.39 16.11
N ASP A 113 12.90 -0.14 17.33
CA ASP A 113 13.75 -1.24 17.80
C ASP A 113 13.58 -2.51 16.96
N MET A 114 12.38 -2.75 16.49
CA MET A 114 12.05 -3.88 15.60
C MET A 114 12.51 -3.67 14.15
N ASN A 115 12.96 -2.47 13.75
CA ASN A 115 13.23 -2.05 12.36
C ASN A 115 12.01 -1.96 11.46
N VAL A 116 10.84 -1.70 11.99
CA VAL A 116 9.68 -1.24 11.24
C VAL A 116 10.05 0.06 10.54
N ASN A 117 9.72 0.20 9.26
CA ASN A 117 9.92 1.43 8.51
C ASN A 117 8.61 2.03 7.99
N THR A 118 7.50 1.31 8.12
CA THR A 118 6.21 1.69 7.57
C THR A 118 5.08 1.29 8.50
N ILE A 119 4.11 2.18 8.72
CA ILE A 119 2.78 1.82 9.22
C ILE A 119 1.78 1.91 8.08
N ARG A 120 0.82 1.00 8.06
CA ARG A 120 -0.38 1.11 7.25
C ARG A 120 -1.56 1.47 8.12
N VAL A 121 -2.30 2.51 7.74
CA VAL A 121 -3.55 2.92 8.35
C VAL A 121 -4.67 2.87 7.32
N TYR A 122 -5.87 2.49 7.74
CA TYR A 122 -6.99 2.18 6.83
C TYR A 122 -7.75 3.43 6.37
N GLN A 123 -7.75 4.46 7.19
CA GLN A 123 -8.31 5.77 6.88
C GLN A 123 -7.80 6.81 7.88
N PRO A 124 -7.85 8.10 7.55
CA PRO A 124 -7.54 9.15 8.51
C PRO A 124 -8.62 9.27 9.58
N GLY A 125 -8.26 9.78 10.75
CA GLY A 125 -9.19 10.23 11.77
C GLY A 125 -9.94 11.51 11.35
N GLN A 126 -10.93 11.89 12.13
CA GLN A 126 -11.77 13.07 11.85
C GLN A 126 -11.03 14.39 12.02
N ASN A 127 -10.05 14.46 12.92
CA ASN A 127 -9.27 15.66 13.17
C ASN A 127 -7.97 15.65 12.35
N ALA A 128 -7.92 16.47 11.31
CA ALA A 128 -6.78 16.52 10.40
C ALA A 128 -5.45 16.89 11.11
N GLU A 129 -5.45 17.78 12.10
CA GLU A 129 -4.23 18.17 12.81
C GLU A 129 -3.71 17.04 13.72
N SER A 130 -4.62 16.27 14.34
CA SER A 130 -4.24 15.06 15.07
C SER A 130 -3.60 14.02 14.14
N VAL A 131 -4.19 13.78 12.98
CA VAL A 131 -3.63 12.85 11.97
C VAL A 131 -2.25 13.30 11.51
N LYS A 132 -2.09 14.59 11.18
CA LYS A 132 -0.78 15.16 10.79
C LYS A 132 0.25 15.02 11.90
N ALA A 133 -0.15 15.25 13.16
CA ALA A 133 0.75 15.10 14.30
C ALA A 133 1.26 13.66 14.44
N VAL A 134 0.40 12.66 14.25
CA VAL A 134 0.81 11.24 14.26
C VAL A 134 1.78 10.94 13.12
N ILE A 135 1.47 11.35 11.88
CA ILE A 135 2.33 11.13 10.72
C ILE A 135 3.72 11.74 10.95
N ARG A 136 3.78 12.99 11.43
CA ARG A 136 5.04 13.68 11.73
C ARG A 136 5.80 13.01 12.86
N ASP A 137 5.14 12.71 13.98
CA ASP A 137 5.78 12.06 15.13
C ASP A 137 6.39 10.70 14.75
N MET A 138 5.64 9.87 14.00
CA MET A 138 6.15 8.57 13.55
C MET A 138 7.38 8.73 12.64
N TYR A 139 7.35 9.69 11.74
CA TYR A 139 8.47 9.91 10.83
C TYR A 139 9.67 10.62 11.50
N GLU A 140 9.45 11.74 12.16
CA GLU A 140 10.52 12.57 12.67
C GLU A 140 11.22 11.95 13.89
N LYS A 141 10.47 11.27 14.76
CA LYS A 141 11.00 10.66 15.99
C LYS A 141 11.50 9.23 15.78
N HIS A 142 10.86 8.48 14.86
CA HIS A 142 11.10 7.04 14.73
C HIS A 142 11.54 6.61 13.32
N GLY A 143 11.51 7.49 12.33
CA GLY A 143 11.87 7.19 10.94
C GLY A 143 10.84 6.31 10.22
N ILE A 144 9.62 6.20 10.75
CA ILE A 144 8.56 5.34 10.25
C ILE A 144 7.65 6.15 9.32
N ARG A 145 7.41 5.62 8.11
CA ARG A 145 6.55 6.24 7.10
C ARG A 145 5.13 5.70 7.16
N THR A 146 4.19 6.45 6.61
CA THR A 146 2.76 6.12 6.62
C THR A 146 2.25 5.81 5.22
N ILE A 147 1.61 4.65 5.05
CA ILE A 147 0.70 4.37 3.94
C ILE A 147 -0.71 4.65 4.43
N MET A 148 -1.40 5.58 3.76
CA MET A 148 -2.76 5.96 4.12
C MET A 148 -3.76 5.26 3.21
N GLY A 149 -4.76 4.60 3.79
CA GLY A 149 -5.86 3.97 3.08
C GLY A 149 -7.13 4.80 3.06
N HIS A 150 -8.11 4.32 2.30
CA HIS A 150 -9.50 4.76 2.35
C HIS A 150 -10.44 3.58 2.06
N TRP A 151 -11.44 3.35 2.91
CA TRP A 151 -12.36 2.21 2.79
C TRP A 151 -13.28 2.25 1.56
N LEU A 152 -13.40 3.38 0.87
CA LEU A 152 -14.31 3.58 -0.26
C LEU A 152 -15.79 3.30 0.07
N GLY A 153 -16.21 3.59 1.29
CA GLY A 153 -17.58 3.32 1.73
C GLY A 153 -17.93 1.82 1.83
N PHE A 154 -16.94 0.92 1.92
CA PHE A 154 -17.16 -0.53 1.91
C PHE A 154 -18.05 -1.02 3.05
N TRP A 155 -17.98 -0.38 4.22
CA TRP A 155 -18.77 -0.73 5.41
C TRP A 155 -20.06 0.07 5.55
N GLU A 156 -20.46 0.82 4.52
CA GLU A 156 -21.70 1.59 4.56
C GLU A 156 -22.93 0.68 4.46
N TYR A 157 -23.94 1.01 5.26
CA TYR A 157 -25.21 0.29 5.26
C TYR A 157 -26.18 0.91 4.22
N PRO A 158 -26.92 0.08 3.47
CA PRO A 158 -26.97 -1.38 3.53
C PRO A 158 -25.83 -2.07 2.76
N CYS A 159 -25.11 -1.36 1.91
CA CYS A 159 -23.97 -1.84 1.12
C CYS A 159 -23.29 -0.66 0.42
N PRO A 160 -22.06 -0.81 -0.08
CA PRO A 160 -21.43 0.19 -0.93
C PRO A 160 -22.17 0.30 -2.26
N LEU A 161 -22.51 1.51 -2.70
CA LEU A 161 -23.27 1.73 -3.93
C LEU A 161 -22.37 2.09 -5.12
N TYR A 162 -21.40 1.22 -5.45
CA TYR A 162 -20.41 1.52 -6.51
C TYR A 162 -21.02 1.79 -7.90
N GLY A 163 -22.24 1.33 -8.16
CA GLY A 163 -22.98 1.63 -9.38
C GLY A 163 -23.68 2.99 -9.38
N ASP A 164 -23.73 3.69 -8.26
CA ASP A 164 -24.41 4.98 -8.11
C ASP A 164 -23.43 6.16 -8.27
N ARG A 165 -23.84 7.17 -9.07
CA ARG A 165 -22.98 8.32 -9.36
C ARG A 165 -22.80 9.25 -8.16
N ASP A 166 -23.82 9.45 -7.35
CA ASP A 166 -23.76 10.36 -6.21
C ASP A 166 -22.88 9.75 -5.12
N PHE A 167 -22.98 8.43 -4.93
CA PHE A 167 -22.05 7.68 -4.09
C PHE A 167 -20.61 7.83 -4.57
N GLN A 168 -20.34 7.56 -5.83
CA GLN A 168 -18.99 7.71 -6.41
C GLN A 168 -18.46 9.15 -6.26
N ASN A 169 -19.30 10.15 -6.52
CA ASN A 169 -18.92 11.57 -6.38
C ASN A 169 -18.60 11.94 -4.92
N ARG A 170 -19.32 11.38 -3.96
CA ARG A 170 -19.04 11.60 -2.54
C ARG A 170 -17.70 10.97 -2.15
N ILE A 171 -17.50 9.69 -2.42
CA ILE A 171 -16.24 8.98 -2.16
C ILE A 171 -15.06 9.69 -2.83
N ARG A 172 -15.23 10.12 -4.07
CA ARG A 172 -14.23 10.91 -4.79
C ARG A 172 -13.82 12.18 -4.01
N ARG A 173 -14.79 12.96 -3.53
CA ARG A 173 -14.49 14.17 -2.74
C ARG A 173 -13.71 13.82 -1.48
N GLU A 174 -14.14 12.83 -0.72
CA GLU A 174 -13.48 12.36 0.49
C GLU A 174 -12.01 12.00 0.24
N ILE A 175 -11.73 11.25 -0.82
CA ILE A 175 -10.37 10.84 -1.19
C ILE A 175 -9.52 12.03 -1.62
N LEU A 176 -10.04 12.89 -2.50
CA LEU A 176 -9.27 14.04 -2.98
C LEU A 176 -8.97 15.03 -1.84
N ASP A 177 -9.89 15.19 -0.91
CA ASP A 177 -9.68 16.03 0.28
C ASP A 177 -8.66 15.39 1.23
N MET A 178 -8.70 14.06 1.44
CA MET A 178 -7.68 13.30 2.17
C MET A 178 -6.29 13.52 1.55
N VAL A 179 -6.15 13.28 0.26
CA VAL A 179 -4.86 13.42 -0.43
C VAL A 179 -4.34 14.86 -0.36
N LYS A 180 -5.17 15.87 -0.65
CA LYS A 180 -4.79 17.30 -0.54
C LYS A 180 -4.32 17.66 0.87
N THR A 181 -4.97 17.08 1.88
CA THR A 181 -4.69 17.38 3.29
C THR A 181 -3.35 16.82 3.74
N TYR A 182 -2.97 15.63 3.26
CA TYR A 182 -1.83 14.89 3.82
C TYR A 182 -0.65 14.67 2.88
N LYS A 183 -0.78 14.93 1.56
CA LYS A 183 0.29 14.65 0.57
C LYS A 183 1.63 15.35 0.85
N ASP A 184 1.60 16.48 1.52
CA ASP A 184 2.79 17.27 1.84
C ASP A 184 3.35 16.97 3.25
N GLU A 185 2.73 16.04 3.99
CA GLU A 185 3.22 15.66 5.33
C GLU A 185 4.51 14.83 5.21
N PRO A 186 5.54 15.18 5.99
CA PRO A 186 6.77 14.40 5.99
C PRO A 186 6.48 12.97 6.42
N GLY A 187 7.02 12.00 5.68
CA GLY A 187 6.83 10.59 6.00
C GLY A 187 5.69 9.90 5.25
N MET A 188 4.89 10.61 4.47
CA MET A 188 3.96 9.93 3.57
C MET A 188 4.71 9.00 2.61
N LEU A 189 4.16 7.80 2.38
CA LEU A 189 4.77 6.78 1.51
C LEU A 189 3.89 6.45 0.30
N GLY A 190 2.59 6.50 0.44
CA GLY A 190 1.65 6.17 -0.63
C GLY A 190 0.21 6.07 -0.17
N TRP A 191 -0.66 5.80 -1.13
CA TRP A 191 -2.11 5.71 -0.95
C TRP A 191 -2.59 4.30 -1.29
N ILE A 192 -3.58 3.78 -0.55
CA ILE A 192 -4.26 2.53 -0.88
C ILE A 192 -5.76 2.80 -1.00
N LEU A 193 -6.33 2.50 -2.17
CA LEU A 193 -7.74 2.64 -2.48
C LEU A 193 -8.45 1.32 -2.22
N GLY A 194 -9.32 1.30 -1.21
CA GLY A 194 -10.03 0.10 -0.75
C GLY A 194 -9.18 -0.80 0.15
N ASN A 195 -9.77 -1.91 0.50
CA ASN A 195 -9.13 -2.98 1.27
C ASN A 195 -9.42 -4.34 0.60
N GLU A 196 -10.56 -4.94 0.88
CA GLU A 196 -11.05 -6.19 0.28
C GLU A 196 -12.37 -5.98 -0.49
N ASN A 197 -12.55 -4.78 -1.03
CA ASN A 197 -13.80 -4.34 -1.65
C ASN A 197 -14.20 -5.18 -2.87
N ASN A 198 -13.26 -5.87 -3.50
CA ASN A 198 -13.53 -6.85 -4.57
C ASN A 198 -14.48 -7.96 -4.11
N TYR A 199 -14.49 -8.32 -2.83
CA TYR A 199 -15.42 -9.32 -2.29
C TYR A 199 -16.90 -8.90 -2.42
N SER A 200 -17.19 -7.61 -2.39
CA SER A 200 -18.56 -7.10 -2.61
C SER A 200 -19.04 -7.33 -4.06
N CYS A 201 -18.13 -7.25 -5.02
CA CYS A 201 -18.43 -7.56 -6.43
C CYS A 201 -18.70 -9.04 -6.64
N LEU A 202 -18.03 -9.90 -5.87
CA LEU A 202 -18.14 -11.35 -5.93
C LEU A 202 -19.31 -11.90 -5.09
N GLY A 203 -19.95 -11.04 -4.29
CA GLY A 203 -21.08 -11.41 -3.44
C GLY A 203 -20.72 -12.07 -2.11
N HIS A 204 -19.44 -12.00 -1.70
CA HIS A 204 -18.97 -12.60 -0.44
C HIS A 204 -19.25 -11.71 0.79
N VAL A 205 -18.96 -10.41 0.67
CA VAL A 205 -19.12 -9.42 1.75
C VAL A 205 -19.76 -8.17 1.17
N ASN A 206 -20.74 -7.60 1.86
CA ASN A 206 -21.45 -6.37 1.46
C ASN A 206 -21.83 -6.34 -0.03
N PRO A 207 -22.57 -7.34 -0.53
CA PRO A 207 -22.91 -7.43 -1.93
C PRO A 207 -23.80 -6.28 -2.38
N TRP A 208 -23.49 -5.68 -3.50
CA TRP A 208 -24.24 -4.57 -4.09
C TRP A 208 -24.76 -4.93 -5.48
N SER A 209 -25.76 -4.20 -5.98
CA SER A 209 -26.28 -4.31 -7.34
C SER A 209 -26.90 -2.99 -7.77
N ASN A 210 -27.40 -2.95 -9.00
CA ASN A 210 -28.26 -1.92 -9.55
C ASN A 210 -29.22 -2.53 -10.60
N ASP A 211 -30.18 -1.75 -11.07
CA ASP A 211 -31.22 -2.22 -11.98
C ASP A 211 -30.64 -2.85 -13.26
N GLU A 212 -29.57 -2.28 -13.82
CA GLU A 212 -28.93 -2.81 -15.05
C GLU A 212 -28.32 -4.20 -14.79
N ILE A 213 -27.63 -4.37 -13.66
CA ILE A 213 -27.01 -5.65 -13.28
C ILE A 213 -28.09 -6.69 -12.96
N ASP A 214 -29.19 -6.30 -12.32
CA ASP A 214 -30.25 -7.21 -11.92
C ASP A 214 -31.04 -7.74 -13.12
N LEU A 215 -31.08 -7.00 -14.24
CA LEU A 215 -31.66 -7.45 -15.50
C LEU A 215 -30.82 -8.49 -16.24
N GLU A 216 -29.53 -8.61 -15.96
CA GLU A 216 -28.67 -9.62 -16.57
C GLU A 216 -28.95 -11.01 -15.96
N PRO A 217 -29.42 -12.01 -16.77
CA PRO A 217 -29.78 -13.32 -16.23
C PRO A 217 -28.56 -14.19 -15.85
N ASP A 218 -27.41 -13.95 -16.47
CA ASP A 218 -26.19 -14.73 -16.25
C ASP A 218 -25.43 -14.24 -15.00
N PRO A 219 -25.29 -15.05 -13.93
CA PRO A 219 -24.56 -14.66 -12.73
C PRO A 219 -23.10 -14.28 -12.98
N GLN A 220 -22.42 -14.92 -13.90
CA GLN A 220 -21.02 -14.61 -14.23
C GLN A 220 -20.89 -13.25 -14.91
N LYS A 221 -21.83 -12.92 -15.80
CA LYS A 221 -21.88 -11.59 -16.42
C LYS A 221 -22.20 -10.50 -15.38
N ARG A 222 -23.11 -10.77 -14.42
CA ARG A 222 -23.37 -9.84 -13.32
C ARG A 222 -22.11 -9.54 -12.51
N ILE A 223 -21.33 -10.56 -12.17
CA ILE A 223 -20.05 -10.40 -11.49
C ILE A 223 -19.10 -9.53 -12.33
N ARG A 224 -18.99 -9.83 -13.63
CA ARG A 224 -18.14 -9.06 -14.55
C ARG A 224 -18.58 -7.60 -14.64
N MET A 225 -19.88 -7.31 -14.68
CA MET A 225 -20.41 -5.93 -14.70
C MET A 225 -20.04 -5.18 -13.41
N LYS A 226 -20.26 -5.79 -12.25
CA LYS A 226 -19.88 -5.22 -10.94
C LYS A 226 -18.37 -4.94 -10.87
N THR A 227 -17.58 -5.92 -11.20
CA THR A 227 -16.11 -5.84 -11.17
C THR A 227 -15.57 -4.75 -12.11
N ARG A 228 -16.15 -4.64 -13.34
CA ARG A 228 -15.84 -3.55 -14.26
C ARG A 228 -16.16 -2.19 -13.69
N ILE A 229 -17.35 -2.01 -13.12
CA ILE A 229 -17.77 -0.73 -12.51
C ILE A 229 -16.81 -0.35 -11.40
N TYR A 230 -16.51 -1.27 -10.48
CA TYR A 230 -15.64 -1.04 -9.35
C TYR A 230 -14.22 -0.67 -9.77
N TYR A 231 -13.55 -1.48 -10.61
CA TYR A 231 -12.18 -1.18 -11.03
C TYR A 231 -12.08 0.04 -11.95
N SER A 232 -13.09 0.34 -12.76
CA SER A 232 -13.12 1.60 -13.51
C SER A 232 -13.21 2.81 -12.59
N PHE A 233 -13.94 2.71 -11.49
CA PHE A 233 -13.99 3.75 -10.47
C PHE A 233 -12.64 3.92 -9.77
N ILE A 234 -11.97 2.82 -9.38
CA ILE A 234 -10.59 2.85 -8.85
C ILE A 234 -9.64 3.54 -9.83
N ASN A 235 -9.70 3.19 -11.10
CA ASN A 235 -8.86 3.79 -12.14
C ASN A 235 -9.06 5.31 -12.24
N TYR A 236 -10.32 5.72 -12.20
CA TYR A 236 -10.68 7.13 -12.20
C TYR A 236 -10.10 7.88 -11.00
N LEU A 237 -10.22 7.32 -9.80
CA LEU A 237 -9.66 7.89 -8.58
C LEU A 237 -8.12 7.95 -8.61
N ALA A 238 -7.46 6.89 -9.07
CA ALA A 238 -6.00 6.85 -9.17
C ALA A 238 -5.47 7.96 -10.09
N ARG A 239 -6.10 8.14 -11.27
CA ARG A 239 -5.75 9.24 -12.19
C ARG A 239 -5.90 10.61 -11.55
N GLU A 240 -7.01 10.87 -10.85
CA GLU A 240 -7.22 12.16 -10.20
C GLU A 240 -6.26 12.40 -9.02
N ILE A 241 -5.87 11.35 -8.31
CA ILE A 241 -4.82 11.46 -7.29
C ILE A 241 -3.50 11.86 -7.94
N HIS A 242 -3.09 11.22 -9.04
CA HIS A 242 -1.86 11.57 -9.76
C HIS A 242 -1.84 13.01 -10.26
N GLU A 243 -3.01 13.60 -10.59
CA GLU A 243 -3.11 15.02 -10.98
C GLU A 243 -2.78 15.96 -9.81
N ILE A 244 -3.10 15.60 -8.58
CA ILE A 244 -2.92 16.45 -7.38
C ILE A 244 -1.71 16.05 -6.53
N ASP A 245 -1.23 14.82 -6.66
CA ASP A 245 -0.07 14.27 -5.94
C ASP A 245 0.81 13.43 -6.87
N GLY A 246 1.78 14.06 -7.48
CA GLY A 246 2.78 13.38 -8.30
C GLY A 246 3.97 12.79 -7.52
N ASN A 247 3.92 12.79 -6.19
CA ASN A 247 5.04 12.38 -5.33
C ASN A 247 4.87 11.02 -4.66
N HIS A 248 3.66 10.45 -4.69
CA HIS A 248 3.37 9.20 -3.99
C HIS A 248 2.60 8.23 -4.89
N PRO A 249 2.93 6.93 -4.86
CA PRO A 249 2.23 5.92 -5.64
C PRO A 249 0.85 5.59 -5.05
N VAL A 250 -0.05 5.17 -5.93
CA VAL A 250 -1.43 4.78 -5.63
C VAL A 250 -1.61 3.28 -5.80
N GLY A 251 -2.02 2.59 -4.75
CA GLY A 251 -2.29 1.16 -4.72
C GLY A 251 -3.77 0.82 -4.77
N LEU A 252 -4.07 -0.32 -5.39
CA LEU A 252 -5.38 -0.98 -5.33
C LEU A 252 -5.40 -1.96 -4.15
N GLY A 253 -6.25 -1.74 -3.14
CA GLY A 253 -6.53 -2.68 -2.07
C GLY A 253 -7.40 -3.84 -2.57
N ASN A 254 -6.93 -5.09 -2.43
CA ASN A 254 -7.61 -6.26 -2.99
C ASN A 254 -7.45 -7.49 -2.07
N GLY A 255 -8.58 -8.13 -1.76
CA GLY A 255 -8.58 -9.42 -1.09
C GLY A 255 -8.15 -10.52 -2.07
N GLU A 256 -7.10 -11.26 -1.73
CA GLU A 256 -6.52 -12.31 -2.57
C GLU A 256 -6.25 -11.85 -4.02
N LEU A 257 -6.15 -12.78 -4.97
CA LEU A 257 -5.98 -12.49 -6.40
C LEU A 257 -7.31 -12.40 -7.16
N MET A 258 -8.44 -12.52 -6.47
CA MET A 258 -9.75 -12.57 -7.10
C MET A 258 -10.10 -11.26 -7.80
N GLY A 259 -10.47 -11.35 -9.09
CA GLY A 259 -10.86 -10.19 -9.90
C GLY A 259 -9.70 -9.39 -10.49
N LEU A 260 -8.43 -9.74 -10.22
CA LEU A 260 -7.28 -8.97 -10.72
C LEU A 260 -7.07 -9.07 -12.23
N ASP A 261 -7.61 -10.11 -12.90
CA ASP A 261 -7.72 -10.15 -14.36
C ASP A 261 -8.52 -8.95 -14.89
N MET A 262 -9.63 -8.62 -14.22
CA MET A 262 -10.45 -7.46 -14.55
C MET A 262 -9.77 -6.14 -14.15
N ALA A 263 -9.03 -6.12 -13.04
CA ALA A 263 -8.27 -4.94 -12.64
C ALA A 263 -7.21 -4.58 -13.68
N GLY A 264 -6.59 -5.58 -14.32
CA GLY A 264 -5.63 -5.39 -15.41
C GLY A 264 -6.23 -4.66 -16.61
N GLU A 265 -7.51 -4.93 -16.90
CA GLU A 265 -8.26 -4.30 -17.99
C GLU A 265 -8.79 -2.89 -17.61
N PHE A 266 -9.31 -2.75 -16.38
CA PHE A 266 -10.11 -1.57 -15.99
C PHE A 266 -9.44 -0.62 -15.00
N ALA A 267 -8.29 -0.97 -14.41
CA ALA A 267 -7.55 -0.11 -13.49
C ALA A 267 -6.05 0.03 -13.82
N PRO A 268 -5.68 0.36 -15.07
CA PRO A 268 -4.27 0.49 -15.46
C PRO A 268 -3.52 1.63 -14.76
N GLU A 269 -4.23 2.65 -14.26
CA GLU A 269 -3.62 3.82 -13.61
C GLU A 269 -3.09 3.56 -12.19
N VAL A 270 -3.44 2.43 -11.56
CA VAL A 270 -2.84 2.11 -10.25
C VAL A 270 -1.37 1.74 -10.40
N ASP A 271 -0.54 2.14 -9.45
CA ASP A 271 0.91 1.91 -9.50
C ASP A 271 1.28 0.53 -8.97
N PHE A 272 0.52 -0.01 -8.02
CA PHE A 272 0.75 -1.31 -7.41
C PHE A 272 -0.54 -1.97 -6.92
N VAL A 273 -0.48 -3.26 -6.69
CA VAL A 273 -1.55 -4.01 -6.02
C VAL A 273 -1.18 -4.20 -4.55
N ALA A 274 -2.10 -3.83 -3.66
CA ALA A 274 -2.00 -4.00 -2.23
C ALA A 274 -2.89 -5.19 -1.82
N CYS A 275 -2.33 -6.41 -1.79
CA CYS A 275 -3.09 -7.61 -1.50
C CYS A 275 -3.13 -7.94 0.00
N ILE A 276 -4.31 -8.36 0.45
CA ILE A 276 -4.55 -8.96 1.76
C ILE A 276 -4.50 -10.47 1.58
N ILE A 277 -3.53 -11.14 2.22
CA ILE A 277 -3.22 -12.55 1.95
C ILE A 277 -3.03 -13.34 3.26
N TYR A 278 -3.98 -14.24 3.52
CA TYR A 278 -3.96 -15.14 4.68
C TYR A 278 -3.92 -16.60 4.23
N ARG A 279 -2.73 -17.06 3.83
CA ARG A 279 -2.50 -18.42 3.29
C ARG A 279 -1.67 -19.31 4.22
N GLY A 280 -1.59 -18.96 5.50
CA GLY A 280 -0.78 -19.69 6.47
C GLY A 280 0.72 -19.48 6.27
N LYS A 281 1.51 -20.55 6.42
CA LYS A 281 2.99 -20.47 6.36
C LYS A 281 3.57 -20.25 4.96
N THR A 282 2.78 -20.43 3.91
CA THR A 282 3.24 -20.30 2.52
C THR A 282 2.27 -19.53 1.66
N PHE A 283 2.80 -18.68 0.79
CA PHE A 283 2.02 -17.98 -0.23
C PHE A 283 1.81 -18.83 -1.50
N GLY A 284 2.42 -20.02 -1.58
CA GLY A 284 2.36 -20.88 -2.76
C GLY A 284 2.89 -20.16 -4.00
N ASN A 285 2.13 -20.16 -5.10
CA ASN A 285 2.53 -19.53 -6.35
C ASN A 285 2.08 -18.06 -6.50
N LEU A 286 1.73 -17.38 -5.40
CA LEU A 286 1.15 -16.04 -5.39
C LEU A 286 1.88 -15.05 -6.32
N PHE A 287 3.18 -14.90 -6.13
CA PHE A 287 3.99 -13.88 -6.83
C PHE A 287 4.02 -14.08 -8.35
N ASN A 288 4.17 -15.34 -8.80
CA ASN A 288 4.12 -15.66 -10.23
C ASN A 288 2.70 -15.57 -10.80
N SER A 289 1.70 -16.01 -10.03
CA SER A 289 0.29 -15.91 -10.44
C SER A 289 -0.12 -14.45 -10.64
N LEU A 290 0.23 -13.56 -9.72
CA LEU A 290 -0.05 -12.13 -9.89
C LEU A 290 0.64 -11.59 -11.15
N LYS A 291 1.93 -11.87 -11.33
CA LYS A 291 2.70 -11.40 -12.49
C LYS A 291 2.08 -11.84 -13.82
N ALA A 292 1.50 -13.04 -13.86
CA ALA A 292 0.82 -13.57 -15.04
C ALA A 292 -0.57 -12.97 -15.26
N THR A 293 -1.26 -12.55 -14.21
CA THR A 293 -2.65 -12.06 -14.26
C THR A 293 -2.71 -10.55 -14.43
N PHE A 294 -1.89 -9.84 -13.65
CA PHE A 294 -1.81 -8.38 -13.63
C PHE A 294 -0.38 -7.96 -13.31
N ASP A 295 0.42 -7.69 -14.36
CA ASP A 295 1.84 -7.38 -14.21
C ASP A 295 2.05 -5.99 -13.59
N LYS A 296 1.75 -5.89 -12.31
CA LYS A 296 1.99 -4.74 -11.43
C LYS A 296 2.82 -5.19 -10.22
N PRO A 297 3.55 -4.26 -9.58
CA PRO A 297 4.21 -4.55 -8.31
C PRO A 297 3.22 -4.93 -7.22
N LEU A 298 3.62 -5.83 -6.35
CA LEU A 298 2.84 -6.35 -5.23
C LEU A 298 3.35 -5.78 -3.89
N LEU A 299 2.49 -5.13 -3.14
CA LEU A 299 2.64 -4.97 -1.71
C LEU A 299 1.73 -5.98 -1.02
N LEU A 300 2.27 -6.84 -0.17
CA LEU A 300 1.44 -7.61 0.75
C LEU A 300 0.98 -6.66 1.85
N SER A 301 -0.19 -6.06 1.66
CA SER A 301 -0.70 -5.00 2.55
C SER A 301 -1.29 -5.54 3.85
N GLU A 302 -1.58 -6.83 3.89
CA GLU A 302 -1.79 -7.60 5.11
C GLU A 302 -1.26 -9.02 4.93
N ILE A 303 -0.50 -9.44 5.92
CA ILE A 303 -0.13 -10.83 6.19
C ILE A 303 -0.18 -11.02 7.69
N GLY A 304 -0.50 -12.21 8.16
CA GLY A 304 -0.63 -12.39 9.59
C GLY A 304 -0.80 -13.86 10.01
N ALA A 305 -0.84 -14.04 11.29
CA ALA A 305 -1.24 -15.25 11.98
C ALA A 305 -1.61 -14.87 13.41
N ASP A 306 -2.65 -15.50 13.94
CA ASP A 306 -2.98 -15.35 15.35
C ASP A 306 -1.97 -16.06 16.26
N SER A 307 -1.95 -15.67 17.52
CA SER A 307 -1.15 -16.33 18.56
C SER A 307 -1.99 -17.29 19.40
N TYR A 308 -3.22 -17.61 19.00
CA TYR A 308 -4.13 -18.47 19.73
C TYR A 308 -4.23 -19.87 19.11
N ASP A 309 -3.91 -20.89 19.90
CA ASP A 309 -4.11 -22.30 19.52
C ASP A 309 -5.50 -22.75 19.96
N ALA A 310 -6.44 -22.73 19.03
CA ALA A 310 -7.82 -23.13 19.28
C ALA A 310 -7.98 -24.61 19.65
N PHE A 311 -7.06 -25.50 19.24
CA PHE A 311 -7.09 -26.91 19.61
C PHE A 311 -6.71 -27.14 21.08
N ARG A 312 -5.79 -26.30 21.59
CA ARG A 312 -5.30 -26.41 22.97
C ARG A 312 -5.94 -25.36 23.89
N ASN A 313 -6.76 -24.48 23.32
CA ASN A 313 -7.41 -23.38 24.03
C ASN A 313 -6.42 -22.53 24.83
N LYS A 314 -5.34 -22.08 24.18
CA LYS A 314 -4.29 -21.27 24.80
C LYS A 314 -3.47 -20.48 23.78
N GLU A 315 -2.82 -19.46 24.27
CA GLU A 315 -1.82 -18.73 23.49
C GLU A 315 -0.66 -19.62 23.06
N ASP A 316 -0.26 -19.57 21.78
CA ASP A 316 0.94 -20.18 21.22
C ASP A 316 1.74 -19.17 20.37
N GLN A 317 2.57 -18.41 21.05
CA GLN A 317 3.46 -17.43 20.39
C GLN A 317 4.50 -18.07 19.47
N ASN A 318 4.80 -19.37 19.61
CA ASN A 318 5.74 -20.06 18.73
C ASN A 318 5.12 -20.29 17.36
N MET A 319 3.85 -20.65 17.33
CA MET A 319 3.10 -20.84 16.08
C MET A 319 3.04 -19.52 15.30
N GLN A 320 2.58 -18.44 15.91
CA GLN A 320 2.56 -17.12 15.30
C GLN A 320 3.93 -16.71 14.72
N ALA A 321 4.98 -16.85 15.52
CA ALA A 321 6.34 -16.52 15.11
C ALA A 321 6.81 -17.37 13.91
N PHE A 322 6.53 -18.67 13.91
CA PHE A 322 6.88 -19.58 12.81
C PHE A 322 6.19 -19.18 11.49
N PHE A 323 4.90 -18.85 11.53
CA PHE A 323 4.16 -18.40 10.34
C PHE A 323 4.75 -17.12 9.78
N LEU A 324 4.92 -16.10 10.60
CA LEU A 324 5.43 -14.80 10.16
C LEU A 324 6.88 -14.86 9.67
N GLU A 325 7.72 -15.66 10.28
CA GLU A 325 9.09 -15.89 9.78
C GLU A 325 9.08 -16.54 8.40
N SER A 326 8.25 -17.57 8.21
CA SER A 326 8.12 -18.26 6.92
C SER A 326 7.58 -17.34 5.83
N GLN A 327 6.55 -16.55 6.14
CA GLN A 327 5.96 -15.56 5.23
C GLN A 327 7.01 -14.50 4.85
N TRP A 328 7.74 -13.96 5.83
CA TRP A 328 8.75 -12.93 5.56
C TRP A 328 9.91 -13.44 4.69
N ARG A 329 10.35 -14.66 4.89
CA ARG A 329 11.37 -15.29 4.03
C ARG A 329 10.93 -15.34 2.58
N GLN A 330 9.68 -15.75 2.31
CA GLN A 330 9.13 -15.79 0.95
C GLN A 330 8.97 -14.40 0.34
N ILE A 331 8.66 -13.38 1.13
CA ILE A 331 8.68 -11.98 0.68
C ILE A 331 10.07 -11.62 0.19
N MET A 332 11.11 -11.88 0.98
CA MET A 332 12.49 -11.57 0.62
C MET A 332 12.99 -12.34 -0.60
N ASP A 333 12.49 -13.55 -0.82
CA ASP A 333 12.77 -14.33 -2.03
C ASP A 333 12.18 -13.72 -3.31
N ASN A 334 11.20 -12.79 -3.19
CA ASN A 334 10.47 -12.22 -4.32
C ASN A 334 10.61 -10.69 -4.49
N VAL A 335 11.46 -10.04 -3.67
CA VAL A 335 11.79 -8.62 -3.88
C VAL A 335 12.70 -8.40 -5.06
N ALA A 336 12.84 -7.16 -5.51
CA ALA A 336 13.77 -6.78 -6.57
C ALA A 336 15.21 -7.20 -6.23
N GLY A 337 15.86 -7.88 -7.19
CA GLY A 337 17.23 -8.36 -7.03
C GLY A 337 17.36 -9.75 -6.39
N ALA A 338 16.30 -10.34 -5.89
CA ALA A 338 16.30 -11.73 -5.46
C ALA A 338 16.64 -12.67 -6.65
N PRO A 339 17.50 -13.69 -6.44
CA PRO A 339 18.08 -14.45 -7.57
C PRO A 339 17.10 -15.38 -8.27
N LYS A 340 16.02 -15.81 -7.63
CA LYS A 340 15.10 -16.83 -8.14
C LYS A 340 13.63 -16.43 -8.12
N GLY A 341 13.26 -15.36 -7.43
CA GLY A 341 11.87 -14.96 -7.25
C GLY A 341 11.32 -14.15 -8.41
N ALA A 342 10.04 -13.85 -8.35
CA ALA A 342 9.33 -13.08 -9.36
C ALA A 342 9.82 -11.62 -9.48
N GLY A 343 10.46 -11.08 -8.44
CA GLY A 343 10.99 -9.72 -8.39
C GLY A 343 9.93 -8.63 -8.42
N ASN A 344 8.70 -8.97 -8.07
CA ASN A 344 7.56 -8.07 -8.10
C ASN A 344 7.07 -7.63 -6.71
N CYS A 345 7.67 -8.12 -5.63
CA CYS A 345 7.27 -7.80 -4.26
C CYS A 345 7.95 -6.52 -3.74
N LEU A 346 7.17 -5.59 -3.22
CA LEU A 346 7.66 -4.34 -2.61
C LEU A 346 7.93 -4.48 -1.11
N GLY A 347 7.55 -5.60 -0.52
CA GLY A 347 7.63 -5.90 0.90
C GLY A 347 6.29 -6.36 1.47
N GLY A 348 6.13 -6.26 2.79
CA GLY A 348 4.92 -6.71 3.47
C GLY A 348 4.60 -5.87 4.70
N VAL A 349 3.33 -5.92 5.08
CA VAL A 349 2.74 -5.27 6.25
C VAL A 349 2.09 -6.35 7.11
N VAL A 350 2.57 -6.51 8.32
CA VAL A 350 2.05 -7.51 9.27
C VAL A 350 0.75 -7.01 9.88
N PHE A 351 -0.29 -7.75 9.75
CA PHE A 351 -1.53 -7.60 10.50
C PHE A 351 -1.44 -8.48 11.74
N GLU A 352 -1.26 -7.90 12.95
CA GLU A 352 -1.22 -6.47 13.15
C GLU A 352 -0.29 -6.09 14.31
N TRP A 353 -0.24 -4.80 14.67
CA TRP A 353 0.62 -4.32 15.76
C TRP A 353 0.15 -4.78 17.13
N THR A 354 -1.10 -4.44 17.51
CA THR A 354 -1.71 -4.83 18.79
C THR A 354 -2.99 -5.61 18.59
N ASP A 355 -3.35 -6.43 19.56
CA ASP A 355 -4.60 -7.22 19.55
C ASP A 355 -5.85 -6.33 19.44
N GLU A 356 -6.87 -6.81 18.71
CA GLU A 356 -8.18 -6.16 18.54
C GLU A 356 -9.23 -6.79 19.47
N TRP A 357 -9.16 -6.57 20.76
CA TRP A 357 -10.06 -7.16 21.78
C TRP A 357 -11.56 -6.96 21.53
N TRP A 358 -11.93 -6.09 20.61
CA TRP A 358 -13.29 -5.76 20.22
C TRP A 358 -13.80 -6.55 19.01
N LYS A 359 -12.93 -7.26 18.31
CA LYS A 359 -13.21 -7.77 16.95
C LYS A 359 -14.29 -8.83 16.90
N HIS A 360 -14.32 -9.75 17.85
CA HIS A 360 -15.31 -10.83 17.87
C HIS A 360 -16.71 -10.30 18.25
N ASN A 361 -16.79 -9.34 19.14
CA ASN A 361 -18.06 -8.77 19.60
C ASN A 361 -18.09 -7.24 19.45
N MET A 362 -18.39 -6.78 18.25
CA MET A 362 -18.33 -5.35 17.90
C MET A 362 -19.37 -4.47 18.60
N VAL A 363 -20.42 -5.06 19.21
CA VAL A 363 -21.57 -4.32 19.75
C VAL A 363 -21.73 -4.41 21.26
N ASP A 364 -21.13 -5.39 21.92
CA ASP A 364 -21.22 -5.57 23.37
C ASP A 364 -19.95 -5.10 24.08
N PRO A 365 -20.00 -3.97 24.82
CA PRO A 365 -18.82 -3.45 25.53
C PRO A 365 -18.21 -4.40 26.56
N GLN A 366 -18.99 -5.36 27.10
CA GLN A 366 -18.45 -6.37 28.01
C GLN A 366 -17.54 -7.35 27.28
N GLY A 367 -17.83 -7.64 26.02
CA GLY A 367 -16.98 -8.45 25.16
C GLY A 367 -15.61 -7.81 24.90
N TRP A 368 -15.50 -6.48 24.93
CA TRP A 368 -14.22 -5.78 24.68
C TRP A 368 -13.23 -5.85 25.85
N LEU A 369 -13.66 -6.39 26.98
CA LEU A 369 -12.84 -6.61 28.17
C LEU A 369 -12.37 -8.08 28.30
N VAL A 370 -12.82 -8.94 27.42
CA VAL A 370 -12.55 -10.38 27.44
C VAL A 370 -11.92 -10.78 26.11
N HIS A 371 -10.70 -11.24 26.15
CA HIS A 371 -10.03 -11.73 24.96
C HIS A 371 -10.72 -13.02 24.47
N ASP A 372 -11.22 -13.03 23.25
CA ASP A 372 -11.99 -14.15 22.72
C ASP A 372 -11.15 -15.44 22.62
N THR A 373 -11.75 -16.53 23.07
CA THR A 373 -11.16 -17.87 22.98
C THR A 373 -12.00 -18.82 22.13
N GLY A 374 -12.92 -18.28 21.34
CA GLY A 374 -13.71 -19.02 20.37
C GLY A 374 -12.82 -19.68 19.31
N SER A 375 -13.16 -20.89 18.93
CA SER A 375 -12.31 -21.72 18.08
C SER A 375 -12.49 -21.50 16.59
N ASN A 376 -13.49 -20.78 16.15
CA ASN A 376 -13.86 -20.74 14.73
C ASN A 376 -14.78 -19.56 14.42
N TRP A 377 -14.34 -18.37 14.69
CA TRP A 377 -15.15 -17.19 14.40
C TRP A 377 -14.84 -16.55 13.04
N SER A 378 -13.83 -17.05 12.36
CA SER A 378 -13.51 -16.60 11.02
C SER A 378 -13.82 -17.68 10.00
N ASN A 379 -14.55 -17.34 8.97
CA ASN A 379 -14.65 -18.12 7.73
C ASN A 379 -13.41 -17.96 6.87
N GLY A 380 -12.56 -17.04 7.24
CA GLY A 380 -11.27 -16.82 6.67
C GLY A 380 -10.40 -18.01 7.01
N SER A 381 -9.41 -18.18 6.32
CA SER A 381 -8.61 -19.33 6.47
C SER A 381 -7.32 -19.11 5.83
N TYR A 382 -6.41 -19.71 6.37
CA TYR A 382 -5.16 -19.98 5.72
C TYR A 382 -5.42 -21.05 4.65
N TYR A 383 -5.91 -20.67 3.48
CA TYR A 383 -6.35 -21.57 2.41
C TYR A 383 -5.35 -22.67 2.06
N PHE A 384 -4.08 -22.43 2.30
CA PHE A 384 -3.00 -23.38 2.02
C PHE A 384 -2.26 -23.83 3.27
N ASP A 385 -2.81 -23.56 4.45
CA ASP A 385 -2.18 -24.00 5.67
C ASP A 385 -2.56 -25.43 6.01
N ILE A 386 -1.63 -26.33 5.82
CA ILE A 386 -1.78 -27.73 6.16
C ILE A 386 -1.67 -28.01 7.67
N GLN A 387 -1.25 -27.03 8.48
CA GLN A 387 -1.08 -27.15 9.93
C GLN A 387 -2.26 -26.61 10.72
N ALA A 388 -3.16 -25.90 10.05
CA ALA A 388 -4.38 -25.38 10.64
C ALA A 388 -5.63 -25.89 9.89
N PRO A 389 -5.93 -27.19 9.94
CA PRO A 389 -7.14 -27.72 9.35
C PRO A 389 -8.35 -27.01 9.96
N ASN A 390 -9.37 -26.77 9.12
CA ASN A 390 -10.58 -26.03 9.49
C ASN A 390 -10.35 -24.54 9.86
N ASN A 391 -9.23 -23.96 9.46
CA ASN A 391 -8.98 -22.52 9.58
C ASN A 391 -8.94 -21.99 11.00
N MET A 392 -8.42 -22.76 11.90
CA MET A 392 -8.43 -22.45 13.33
C MET A 392 -7.41 -21.38 13.73
N ASN A 393 -6.57 -20.87 12.80
CA ASN A 393 -5.54 -19.85 13.03
C ASN A 393 -5.98 -18.46 12.57
N MET A 394 -7.27 -18.14 12.69
CA MET A 394 -7.85 -16.87 12.24
C MET A 394 -8.66 -16.19 13.33
N ASN A 395 -8.23 -16.27 14.58
CA ASN A 395 -8.82 -15.48 15.64
C ASN A 395 -8.18 -14.08 15.64
N GLU A 396 -8.84 -13.10 15.00
CA GLU A 396 -8.29 -11.76 14.78
C GLU A 396 -8.00 -10.99 16.07
N GLU A 397 -8.66 -11.31 17.18
CA GLU A 397 -8.31 -10.71 18.47
C GLU A 397 -6.89 -11.05 18.95
N TRP A 398 -6.25 -12.10 18.39
CA TRP A 398 -4.91 -12.56 18.78
C TRP A 398 -3.84 -12.31 17.70
N PHE A 399 -4.14 -11.47 16.73
CA PHE A 399 -3.21 -11.19 15.62
C PHE A 399 -2.07 -10.24 16.00
N GLY A 400 -2.21 -9.47 17.07
CA GLY A 400 -1.16 -8.56 17.51
C GLY A 400 0.18 -9.26 17.71
N ILE A 401 1.25 -8.69 17.16
CA ILE A 401 2.62 -9.11 17.51
C ILE A 401 3.08 -8.51 18.84
N VAL A 402 2.26 -7.62 19.39
CA VAL A 402 2.38 -7.03 20.72
C VAL A 402 1.03 -7.19 21.42
N ALA A 403 0.98 -7.99 22.46
CA ALA A 403 -0.21 -8.13 23.27
C ALA A 403 -0.47 -6.87 24.12
N LEU A 404 -1.73 -6.64 24.46
CA LEU A 404 -2.16 -5.62 25.42
C LEU A 404 -2.43 -6.26 26.79
N SER A 405 -1.98 -5.61 27.87
CA SER A 405 -2.35 -6.04 29.21
C SER A 405 -3.66 -5.38 29.62
N ALA A 406 -4.68 -6.18 29.98
CA ALA A 406 -5.93 -5.64 30.50
C ALA A 406 -5.76 -4.97 31.88
N ASP A 407 -4.80 -5.46 32.69
CA ASP A 407 -4.66 -5.09 34.11
C ASP A 407 -3.59 -4.04 34.38
N GLN A 408 -2.68 -3.81 33.42
CA GLN A 408 -1.54 -2.91 33.61
C GLN A 408 -1.53 -1.78 32.59
N LYS A 409 -1.36 -0.57 33.10
CA LYS A 409 -1.15 0.62 32.27
C LYS A 409 0.31 1.07 32.40
N GLU A 410 0.83 1.62 31.31
CA GLU A 410 2.12 2.31 31.27
C GLU A 410 1.93 3.65 30.58
N SER A 411 2.26 4.75 31.29
CA SER A 411 2.05 6.12 30.77
C SER A 411 0.63 6.42 30.28
N GLY A 412 -0.38 5.79 30.90
CA GLY A 412 -1.80 6.00 30.58
C GLY A 412 -2.39 5.06 29.51
N ILE A 413 -1.56 4.31 28.81
CA ILE A 413 -2.01 3.31 27.83
C ILE A 413 -1.89 1.88 28.36
N ASP A 414 -2.55 0.91 27.75
CA ASP A 414 -2.36 -0.50 28.06
C ASP A 414 -0.89 -0.90 27.86
N LYS A 415 -0.33 -1.60 28.84
CA LYS A 415 1.07 -2.03 28.76
C LYS A 415 1.29 -2.93 27.55
N ARG A 416 2.30 -2.62 26.75
CA ARG A 416 2.73 -3.36 25.57
C ARG A 416 3.57 -4.57 25.97
N LEU A 417 3.17 -5.75 25.51
CA LEU A 417 3.84 -7.03 25.81
C LEU A 417 4.27 -7.68 24.47
N PRO A 418 5.48 -7.38 23.97
CA PRO A 418 5.95 -7.98 22.70
C PRO A 418 5.95 -9.51 22.75
N ARG A 419 5.30 -10.12 21.76
CA ARG A 419 5.26 -11.58 21.57
C ARG A 419 6.51 -12.09 20.87
N LYS A 420 6.68 -13.40 20.81
CA LYS A 420 7.82 -14.04 20.13
C LYS A 420 7.95 -13.60 18.67
N ALA A 421 6.84 -13.41 17.98
CA ALA A 421 6.80 -12.91 16.60
C ALA A 421 7.49 -11.56 16.42
N TYR A 422 7.33 -10.63 17.36
CA TYR A 422 8.05 -9.36 17.38
C TYR A 422 9.58 -9.56 17.31
N TYR A 423 10.12 -10.47 18.14
CA TYR A 423 11.57 -10.69 18.20
C TYR A 423 12.10 -11.40 16.95
N VAL A 424 11.36 -12.37 16.41
CA VAL A 424 11.74 -13.09 15.19
C VAL A 424 11.76 -12.15 13.98
N LEU A 425 10.73 -11.31 13.83
CA LEU A 425 10.71 -10.31 12.76
C LEU A 425 11.79 -9.25 12.94
N ARG A 426 12.07 -8.82 14.17
CA ARG A 426 13.17 -7.90 14.48
C ARG A 426 14.51 -8.41 13.94
N GLU A 427 14.83 -9.68 14.19
CA GLU A 427 16.07 -10.29 13.68
C GLU A 427 16.08 -10.39 12.15
N SER A 428 14.95 -10.79 11.56
CA SER A 428 14.81 -10.86 10.10
C SER A 428 14.97 -9.49 9.43
N TRP A 429 14.43 -8.44 10.03
CA TRP A 429 14.44 -7.09 9.46
C TRP A 429 15.77 -6.34 9.67
N ARG A 430 16.55 -6.68 10.69
CA ARG A 430 17.93 -6.20 10.86
C ARG A 430 18.84 -6.69 9.73
N ASN A 431 18.72 -7.94 9.38
CA ASN A 431 19.56 -8.58 8.35
C ASN A 431 19.22 -8.10 6.94
N ALA A 432 17.97 -7.77 6.65
CA ALA A 432 17.56 -7.26 5.34
C ALA A 432 18.21 -5.93 4.91
N GLY A 433 18.71 -5.13 5.88
CA GLY A 433 19.46 -3.89 5.62
C GLY A 433 20.94 -4.11 5.26
N VAL A 434 21.51 -5.25 5.61
CA VAL A 434 22.95 -5.56 5.43
C VAL A 434 23.22 -6.17 4.06
N ASP A 435 22.32 -7.01 3.53
CA ASP A 435 22.50 -7.73 2.27
C ASP A 435 22.54 -6.81 1.04
N THR A 436 21.84 -5.68 1.07
CA THR A 436 21.88 -4.69 -0.03
C THR A 436 23.23 -3.95 -0.14
N GLN A 437 24.04 -3.92 0.92
CA GLN A 437 25.37 -3.28 0.89
C GLN A 437 26.50 -4.25 0.51
N THR A 438 26.34 -5.54 0.82
CA THR A 438 27.39 -6.55 0.57
C THR A 438 27.47 -6.95 -0.91
N GLN A 439 26.35 -6.93 -1.64
CA GLN A 439 26.35 -7.24 -3.07
C GLN A 439 27.06 -6.17 -3.94
N LYS A 440 27.20 -4.93 -3.47
CA LYS A 440 27.97 -3.89 -4.19
C LYS A 440 29.49 -4.04 -4.02
N LYS A 441 29.97 -4.68 -2.96
CA LYS A 441 31.43 -4.87 -2.74
C LYS A 441 32.00 -6.11 -3.40
N GLY A 442 31.20 -7.07 -3.84
CA GLY A 442 31.63 -8.31 -4.49
C GLY A 442 31.88 -8.21 -6.02
N LYS A 443 31.54 -7.09 -6.66
CA LYS A 443 31.73 -6.86 -8.11
C LYS A 443 32.91 -5.91 -8.46
N ALA A 444 33.69 -5.53 -7.46
CA ALA A 444 34.88 -4.69 -7.64
C ALA A 444 36.16 -5.44 -7.21
N ARG A 445 36.28 -6.72 -7.61
CA ARG A 445 37.55 -7.47 -7.61
C ARG A 445 37.68 -8.29 -8.88
#